data_c729a1202ce077a17b24a7fbe8c18f8d
#
_entry.id   c729a1202ce077a17b24a7fbe8c18f8d
#
_cell.length_a   1.000
_cell.length_b   1.000
_cell.length_c   1.000
_cell.angle_alpha   90.00
_cell.angle_beta   90.00
_cell.angle_gamma   90.00
#
_symmetry.space_group_name_H-M   'P 1'
#
loop_
_entity.id
_entity.type
_entity.pdbx_description
1 polymer ?
#
loop_
_entity_poly.entity_id
_entity_poly.type
_entity_poly.pdbx_seq_one_letter_code
_entity_poly.pdbx_strand_id
1 'polypeptide(L)'
;MMKLLNKFKSRRRSLDDLVFDSLNTVFMLLLCIVMLYPMLNTLAVSLNDAADSVRGGIFLWPREFTLYNYEHVFGQAQLIQAGFVSVMRTVIGTALSVFCTAMVAYTISRQYFVLRKFTTLAFVLTMYFNGGLIPTYMLMRELSLIGSFWVYIIPGIIGVFNLIVVRSFIEGLPESLFESARIDGAGEFTMFFKIALPLCLPVIATISLFVAVFQWNSWFDVFLYNPSHANLSTLQYELMKILQNSNASISSGSAADAFTRSQGGSTSEVVTPTSVRAAMTIIVSLPIICVYPFLQKYFVKGLTLGGVKG
;
A
#
# COMPACT_ATOMS: atom_id res chain seq x y z
N MET A 1 15.67 14.14 29.14
CA MET A 1 14.25 14.40 28.80
C MET A 1 13.76 15.75 29.37
N MET A 2 14.15 16.16 30.58
CA MET A 2 13.71 17.44 31.19
C MET A 2 14.34 18.71 30.59
N LYS A 3 15.50 18.66 29.91
CA LYS A 3 16.15 19.83 29.26
C LYS A 3 15.55 20.25 27.92
N LEU A 4 14.75 19.37 27.25
CA LEU A 4 14.08 19.70 25.99
C LEU A 4 12.75 20.43 26.20
N LEU A 5 12.10 20.21 27.32
CA LEU A 5 10.84 20.89 27.68
C LEU A 5 11.03 22.37 28.07
N ASN A 6 12.22 22.77 28.48
CA ASN A 6 12.52 24.16 28.87
C ASN A 6 12.89 25.07 27.70
N LYS A 7 13.09 24.58 26.49
CA LYS A 7 13.42 25.39 25.31
C LYS A 7 12.19 25.97 24.60
N PHE A 8 11.00 25.55 25.01
CA PHE A 8 9.70 26.09 24.55
C PHE A 8 9.16 27.24 25.40
N LYS A 9 9.98 27.75 26.34
CA LYS A 9 9.58 28.87 27.22
C LYS A 9 9.70 30.17 26.48
N SER A 10 8.54 30.72 26.09
CA SER A 10 8.27 32.15 25.96
C SER A 10 9.04 32.93 24.88
N ARG A 11 8.82 32.59 23.59
CA ARG A 11 8.71 33.67 22.59
C ARG A 11 7.32 34.28 22.79
N ARG A 12 7.22 35.59 23.12
CA ARG A 12 5.94 36.31 23.07
C ARG A 12 5.41 36.13 21.66
N ARG A 13 4.36 35.30 21.50
CA ARG A 13 3.71 35.04 20.19
C ARG A 13 3.15 36.38 19.75
N SER A 14 3.52 36.84 18.58
CA SER A 14 2.90 37.99 17.93
C SER A 14 1.40 37.68 17.73
N LEU A 15 0.56 38.71 17.67
CA LEU A 15 -0.85 38.53 17.31
C LEU A 15 -0.98 37.85 15.95
N ASP A 16 -0.08 38.16 15.02
CA ASP A 16 -0.02 37.53 13.68
C ASP A 16 0.29 36.03 13.76
N ASP A 17 1.21 35.61 14.64
CA ASP A 17 1.51 34.19 14.89
C ASP A 17 0.30 33.45 15.45
N LEU A 18 -0.46 34.07 16.38
CA LEU A 18 -1.66 33.48 16.95
C LEU A 18 -2.79 33.33 15.91
N VAL A 19 -2.97 34.35 15.08
CA VAL A 19 -3.98 34.33 14.00
C VAL A 19 -3.61 33.25 12.98
N PHE A 20 -2.35 33.19 12.56
CA PHE A 20 -1.86 32.16 11.64
C PHE A 20 -2.02 30.75 12.21
N ASP A 21 -1.57 30.50 13.45
CA ASP A 21 -1.70 29.19 14.11
C ASP A 21 -3.17 28.77 14.24
N SER A 22 -4.06 29.71 14.57
CA SER A 22 -5.50 29.44 14.70
C SER A 22 -6.12 29.09 13.35
N LEU A 23 -5.85 29.88 12.31
CA LEU A 23 -6.35 29.61 10.95
C LEU A 23 -5.83 28.28 10.41
N ASN A 24 -4.53 28.01 10.60
CA ASN A 24 -3.93 26.75 10.20
C ASN A 24 -4.55 25.56 10.95
N THR A 25 -4.79 25.69 12.25
CA THR A 25 -5.42 24.64 13.06
C THR A 25 -6.85 24.37 12.59
N VAL A 26 -7.65 25.42 12.37
CA VAL A 26 -9.03 25.30 11.85
C VAL A 26 -9.02 24.65 10.47
N PHE A 27 -8.12 25.09 9.57
CA PHE A 27 -7.99 24.51 8.24
C PHE A 27 -7.63 23.02 8.31
N MET A 28 -6.66 22.64 9.15
CA MET A 28 -6.25 21.23 9.32
C MET A 28 -7.38 20.38 9.93
N LEU A 29 -8.15 20.92 10.87
CA LEU A 29 -9.30 20.21 11.43
C LEU A 29 -10.41 19.99 10.38
N LEU A 30 -10.73 21.01 9.58
CA LEU A 30 -11.68 20.87 8.48
C LEU A 30 -11.23 19.83 7.47
N LEU A 31 -9.94 19.86 7.10
CA LEU A 31 -9.36 18.89 6.19
C LEU A 31 -9.45 17.47 6.76
N CYS A 32 -9.13 17.26 8.06
CA CYS A 32 -9.30 15.98 8.72
C CYS A 32 -10.74 15.49 8.70
N ILE A 33 -11.73 16.35 8.98
CA ILE A 33 -13.14 15.98 8.96
C ILE A 33 -13.57 15.56 7.55
N VAL A 34 -13.22 16.34 6.53
CA VAL A 34 -13.55 16.02 5.12
C VAL A 34 -12.93 14.70 4.69
N MET A 35 -11.67 14.43 5.08
CA MET A 35 -10.97 13.18 4.74
C MET A 35 -11.50 11.96 5.50
N LEU A 36 -11.85 12.11 6.78
CA LEU A 36 -12.32 11.00 7.61
C LEU A 36 -13.80 10.67 7.36
N TYR A 37 -14.62 11.65 6.97
CA TYR A 37 -16.05 11.46 6.79
C TYR A 37 -16.41 10.29 5.85
N PRO A 38 -15.85 10.15 4.63
CA PRO A 38 -16.17 9.02 3.75
C PRO A 38 -15.82 7.66 4.35
N MET A 39 -14.72 7.58 5.10
CA MET A 39 -14.30 6.32 5.76
C MET A 39 -15.24 5.96 6.91
N LEU A 40 -15.59 6.94 7.75
CA LEU A 40 -16.54 6.74 8.84
C LEU A 40 -17.94 6.41 8.34
N ASN A 41 -18.39 7.04 7.26
CA ASN A 41 -19.64 6.71 6.59
C ASN A 41 -19.63 5.26 6.06
N THR A 42 -18.55 4.84 5.37
CA THR A 42 -18.41 3.47 4.88
C THR A 42 -18.41 2.47 6.05
N LEU A 43 -17.76 2.80 7.16
CA LEU A 43 -17.78 1.97 8.38
C LEU A 43 -19.20 1.89 8.96
N ALA A 44 -19.93 2.99 9.05
CA ALA A 44 -21.32 3.01 9.53
C ALA A 44 -22.23 2.14 8.64
N VAL A 45 -22.10 2.25 7.32
CA VAL A 45 -22.86 1.41 6.36
C VAL A 45 -22.47 -0.07 6.47
N SER A 46 -21.20 -0.40 6.68
CA SER A 46 -20.74 -1.78 6.82
C SER A 46 -21.28 -2.49 8.06
N LEU A 47 -21.58 -1.72 9.11
CA LEU A 47 -22.12 -2.21 10.39
C LEU A 47 -23.64 -2.06 10.50
N ASN A 48 -24.30 -1.59 9.44
CA ASN A 48 -25.74 -1.38 9.41
C ASN A 48 -26.46 -2.52 8.67
N ASP A 49 -27.71 -2.79 9.05
CA ASP A 49 -28.56 -3.73 8.32
C ASP A 49 -28.63 -3.36 6.83
N ALA A 50 -28.60 -4.39 5.99
CA ALA A 50 -28.51 -4.20 4.55
C ALA A 50 -29.81 -3.64 3.95
N ALA A 51 -30.96 -4.03 4.46
CA ALA A 51 -32.28 -3.55 3.99
C ALA A 51 -32.48 -2.08 4.40
N ASP A 52 -32.07 -1.71 5.63
CA ASP A 52 -32.10 -0.32 6.08
C ASP A 52 -31.08 0.55 5.32
N SER A 53 -29.93 0.00 4.96
CA SER A 53 -28.90 0.73 4.22
C SER A 53 -29.34 1.15 2.82
N VAL A 54 -30.24 0.42 2.17
CA VAL A 54 -30.83 0.77 0.85
C VAL A 54 -31.70 2.04 0.94
N ARG A 55 -32.32 2.29 2.10
CA ARG A 55 -33.12 3.51 2.32
C ARG A 55 -32.28 4.78 2.33
N GLY A 56 -30.97 4.67 2.45
CA GLY A 56 -30.05 5.80 2.54
C GLY A 56 -30.12 6.55 3.88
N GLY A 57 -29.43 7.71 3.96
CA GLY A 57 -29.47 8.59 5.15
C GLY A 57 -28.65 8.08 6.34
N ILE A 58 -27.71 7.14 6.13
CA ILE A 58 -26.72 6.74 7.13
C ILE A 58 -25.54 7.70 6.98
N PHE A 59 -25.14 8.35 8.07
CA PHE A 59 -24.03 9.31 8.06
C PHE A 59 -22.81 8.78 8.83
N LEU A 60 -22.84 8.86 10.17
CA LEU A 60 -21.70 8.49 11.03
C LEU A 60 -21.96 7.25 11.91
N TRP A 61 -23.23 6.92 12.16
CA TRP A 61 -23.65 5.82 13.03
C TRP A 61 -24.63 4.91 12.31
N PRO A 62 -24.52 3.57 12.49
CA PRO A 62 -25.52 2.63 12.00
C PRO A 62 -26.86 2.86 12.73
N ARG A 63 -27.96 2.79 12.00
CA ARG A 63 -29.31 2.84 12.60
C ARG A 63 -29.72 1.50 13.20
N GLU A 64 -29.41 0.44 12.46
CA GLU A 64 -29.67 -0.94 12.87
C GLU A 64 -28.36 -1.71 12.85
N PHE A 65 -27.68 -1.79 14.00
CA PHE A 65 -26.37 -2.40 14.10
C PHE A 65 -26.42 -3.90 13.85
N THR A 66 -25.60 -4.40 12.93
CA THR A 66 -25.40 -5.83 12.63
C THR A 66 -23.97 -6.15 12.22
N LEU A 67 -23.52 -7.37 12.53
CA LEU A 67 -22.26 -7.92 12.01
C LEU A 67 -22.47 -8.88 10.83
N TYR A 68 -23.71 -9.09 10.43
CA TYR A 68 -24.06 -10.08 9.39
C TYR A 68 -23.35 -9.85 8.05
N ASN A 69 -23.14 -8.58 7.66
CA ASN A 69 -22.36 -8.25 6.46
C ASN A 69 -20.94 -8.83 6.50
N TYR A 70 -20.31 -8.81 7.67
CA TYR A 70 -18.97 -9.38 7.88
C TYR A 70 -19.02 -10.92 7.93
N GLU A 71 -20.00 -11.49 8.63
CA GLU A 71 -20.20 -12.94 8.67
C GLU A 71 -20.40 -13.49 7.28
N HIS A 72 -21.22 -12.83 6.45
CA HIS A 72 -21.43 -13.19 5.07
C HIS A 72 -20.13 -13.16 4.25
N VAL A 73 -19.31 -12.11 4.41
CA VAL A 73 -18.02 -11.98 3.72
C VAL A 73 -17.05 -13.09 4.16
N PHE A 74 -16.91 -13.31 5.46
CA PHE A 74 -16.01 -14.35 5.99
C PHE A 74 -16.55 -15.77 5.79
N GLY A 75 -17.84 -15.95 5.57
CA GLY A 75 -18.43 -17.22 5.19
C GLY A 75 -18.07 -17.68 3.78
N GLN A 76 -17.57 -16.79 2.92
CA GLN A 76 -17.18 -17.12 1.55
C GLN A 76 -15.73 -17.62 1.49
N ALA A 77 -15.54 -18.93 1.28
CA ALA A 77 -14.22 -19.55 1.19
C ALA A 77 -13.29 -18.87 0.15
N GLN A 78 -13.86 -18.37 -0.95
CA GLN A 78 -13.13 -17.64 -1.98
C GLN A 78 -12.49 -16.35 -1.44
N LEU A 79 -13.17 -15.60 -0.57
CA LEU A 79 -12.65 -14.36 0.00
C LEU A 79 -11.54 -14.62 1.04
N ILE A 80 -11.65 -15.71 1.81
CA ILE A 80 -10.59 -16.14 2.72
C ILE A 80 -9.34 -16.52 1.93
N GLN A 81 -9.50 -17.29 0.85
CA GLN A 81 -8.40 -17.65 -0.05
C GLN A 81 -7.75 -16.39 -0.67
N ALA A 82 -8.56 -15.45 -1.15
CA ALA A 82 -8.08 -14.19 -1.69
C ALA A 82 -7.31 -13.36 -0.64
N GLY A 83 -7.75 -13.40 0.62
CA GLY A 83 -7.04 -12.81 1.75
C GLY A 83 -5.65 -13.41 1.95
N PHE A 84 -5.57 -14.74 1.94
CA PHE A 84 -4.29 -15.45 2.07
C PHE A 84 -3.34 -15.10 0.91
N VAL A 85 -3.82 -15.10 -0.33
CA VAL A 85 -3.01 -14.72 -1.50
C VAL A 85 -2.53 -13.28 -1.41
N SER A 86 -3.39 -12.33 -0.95
CA SER A 86 -3.00 -10.93 -0.75
C SER A 86 -1.88 -10.79 0.28
N VAL A 87 -1.96 -11.49 1.40
CA VAL A 87 -0.92 -11.49 2.44
C VAL A 87 0.38 -12.09 1.90
N MET A 88 0.31 -13.28 1.27
CA MET A 88 1.48 -13.95 0.70
C MET A 88 2.17 -13.09 -0.36
N ARG A 89 1.40 -12.50 -1.27
CA ARG A 89 1.89 -11.58 -2.28
C ARG A 89 2.60 -10.38 -1.67
N THR A 90 1.99 -9.76 -0.67
CA THR A 90 2.55 -8.58 0.00
C THR A 90 3.84 -8.94 0.73
N VAL A 91 3.87 -10.01 1.52
CA VAL A 91 5.05 -10.40 2.29
C VAL A 91 6.19 -10.84 1.37
N ILE A 92 5.93 -11.81 0.47
CA ILE A 92 6.97 -12.36 -0.41
C ILE A 92 7.42 -11.30 -1.43
N GLY A 93 6.46 -10.57 -2.03
CA GLY A 93 6.76 -9.52 -3.00
C GLY A 93 7.58 -8.39 -2.40
N THR A 94 7.25 -7.95 -1.18
CA THR A 94 8.03 -6.92 -0.47
C THR A 94 9.43 -7.42 -0.12
N ALA A 95 9.55 -8.61 0.47
CA ALA A 95 10.85 -9.16 0.87
C ALA A 95 11.80 -9.31 -0.33
N LEU A 96 11.33 -9.92 -1.42
CA LEU A 96 12.13 -10.12 -2.63
C LEU A 96 12.47 -8.80 -3.33
N SER A 97 11.49 -7.91 -3.50
CA SER A 97 11.69 -6.62 -4.16
C SER A 97 12.70 -5.75 -3.41
N VAL A 98 12.54 -5.63 -2.10
CA VAL A 98 13.45 -4.82 -1.26
C VAL A 98 14.85 -5.41 -1.24
N PHE A 99 14.96 -6.73 -1.11
CA PHE A 99 16.26 -7.40 -1.12
C PHE A 99 17.00 -7.22 -2.46
N CYS A 100 16.33 -7.51 -3.58
CA CYS A 100 16.90 -7.33 -4.91
C CYS A 100 17.28 -5.87 -5.19
N THR A 101 16.37 -4.95 -4.83
CA THR A 101 16.62 -3.50 -4.97
C THR A 101 17.85 -3.06 -4.15
N ALA A 102 17.96 -3.52 -2.89
CA ALA A 102 19.10 -3.18 -2.04
C ALA A 102 20.42 -3.75 -2.58
N MET A 103 20.43 -4.99 -3.07
CA MET A 103 21.62 -5.60 -3.68
C MET A 103 22.08 -4.83 -4.93
N VAL A 104 21.16 -4.52 -5.84
CA VAL A 104 21.49 -3.77 -7.05
C VAL A 104 21.94 -2.34 -6.69
N ALA A 105 21.24 -1.67 -5.77
CA ALA A 105 21.60 -0.34 -5.30
C ALA A 105 23.02 -0.30 -4.69
N TYR A 106 23.35 -1.29 -3.87
CA TYR A 106 24.70 -1.43 -3.32
C TYR A 106 25.74 -1.58 -4.42
N THR A 107 25.52 -2.51 -5.37
CA THR A 107 26.45 -2.75 -6.47
C THR A 107 26.71 -1.50 -7.30
N ILE A 108 25.66 -0.79 -7.72
CA ILE A 108 25.79 0.42 -8.55
C ILE A 108 26.22 1.65 -7.75
N SER A 109 26.23 1.61 -6.42
CA SER A 109 26.77 2.69 -5.58
C SER A 109 28.30 2.65 -5.51
N ARG A 110 28.91 1.47 -5.73
CA ARG A 110 30.38 1.31 -5.59
C ARG A 110 31.13 1.98 -6.75
N GLN A 111 32.18 2.76 -6.41
CA GLN A 111 32.93 3.54 -7.40
C GLN A 111 33.76 2.66 -8.33
N TYR A 112 34.23 1.53 -7.86
CA TYR A 112 35.04 0.56 -8.63
C TYR A 112 34.21 -0.36 -9.55
N PHE A 113 32.86 -0.32 -9.49
CA PHE A 113 32.04 -1.08 -10.42
C PHE A 113 32.06 -0.49 -11.82
N VAL A 114 32.73 -1.16 -12.74
CA VAL A 114 33.01 -0.67 -14.11
C VAL A 114 31.73 -0.31 -14.89
N LEU A 115 30.67 -1.12 -14.75
CA LEU A 115 29.40 -0.91 -15.47
C LEU A 115 28.44 0.03 -14.73
N ARG A 116 28.85 0.70 -13.65
CA ARG A 116 28.02 1.57 -12.83
C ARG A 116 27.18 2.58 -13.63
N LYS A 117 27.83 3.33 -14.53
CA LYS A 117 27.16 4.36 -15.35
C LYS A 117 26.16 3.75 -16.32
N PHE A 118 26.57 2.68 -17.02
CA PHE A 118 25.71 1.98 -17.96
C PHE A 118 24.48 1.38 -17.30
N THR A 119 24.67 0.62 -16.23
CA THR A 119 23.57 -0.01 -15.48
C THR A 119 22.60 1.03 -14.92
N THR A 120 23.14 2.11 -14.37
CA THR A 120 22.29 3.22 -13.86
C THR A 120 21.48 3.83 -14.98
N LEU A 121 22.11 4.15 -16.11
CA LEU A 121 21.42 4.73 -17.27
C LEU A 121 20.35 3.77 -17.80
N ALA A 122 20.66 2.48 -17.92
CA ALA A 122 19.69 1.47 -18.35
C ALA A 122 18.45 1.45 -17.47
N PHE A 123 18.61 1.40 -16.14
CA PHE A 123 17.47 1.47 -15.20
C PHE A 123 16.70 2.80 -15.34
N VAL A 124 17.38 3.93 -15.40
CA VAL A 124 16.72 5.24 -15.53
C VAL A 124 15.92 5.31 -16.83
N LEU A 125 16.46 4.81 -17.94
CA LEU A 125 15.74 4.77 -19.23
C LEU A 125 14.44 3.97 -19.14
N THR A 126 14.39 2.88 -18.37
CA THR A 126 13.15 2.10 -18.20
C THR A 126 12.03 2.87 -17.49
N MET A 127 12.30 3.99 -16.81
CA MET A 127 11.26 4.86 -16.26
C MET A 127 10.55 5.68 -17.33
N TYR A 128 11.25 6.00 -18.43
CA TYR A 128 10.72 6.86 -19.50
C TYR A 128 10.14 6.05 -20.66
N PHE A 129 10.62 4.82 -20.86
CA PHE A 129 10.17 3.95 -21.93
C PHE A 129 9.37 2.78 -21.38
N ASN A 130 8.10 2.72 -21.73
CA ASN A 130 7.21 1.60 -21.41
C ASN A 130 6.81 0.91 -22.71
N GLY A 131 7.00 -0.39 -22.79
CA GLY A 131 6.62 -1.20 -23.95
C GLY A 131 5.11 -1.28 -24.20
N GLY A 132 4.30 -0.92 -23.22
CA GLY A 132 2.84 -1.00 -23.27
C GLY A 132 2.29 -2.32 -22.77
N LEU A 133 0.95 -2.38 -22.66
CA LEU A 133 0.23 -3.50 -22.06
C LEU A 133 0.38 -4.78 -22.87
N ILE A 134 0.18 -4.71 -24.20
CA ILE A 134 0.17 -5.89 -25.08
C ILE A 134 1.54 -6.56 -25.14
N PRO A 135 2.65 -5.87 -25.40
CA PRO A 135 3.98 -6.46 -25.35
C PRO A 135 4.34 -7.08 -24.00
N THR A 136 3.96 -6.42 -22.90
CA THR A 136 4.20 -6.95 -21.55
C THR A 136 3.40 -8.25 -21.31
N TYR A 137 2.14 -8.28 -21.74
CA TYR A 137 1.31 -9.50 -21.64
C TYR A 137 1.90 -10.65 -22.45
N MET A 138 2.33 -10.39 -23.68
CA MET A 138 2.97 -11.40 -24.54
C MET A 138 4.25 -11.95 -23.89
N LEU A 139 5.09 -11.07 -23.33
CA LEU A 139 6.29 -11.48 -22.60
C LEU A 139 5.95 -12.39 -21.41
N MET A 140 4.95 -12.03 -20.59
CA MET A 140 4.53 -12.87 -19.45
C MET A 140 4.01 -14.23 -19.92
N ARG A 141 3.34 -14.27 -21.06
CA ARG A 141 2.87 -15.51 -21.69
C ARG A 141 4.03 -16.39 -22.15
N GLU A 142 5.00 -15.82 -22.87
CA GLU A 142 6.18 -16.56 -23.36
C GLU A 142 7.03 -17.09 -22.19
N LEU A 143 7.13 -16.35 -21.10
CA LEU A 143 7.78 -16.79 -19.86
C LEU A 143 6.97 -17.82 -19.06
N SER A 144 5.78 -18.23 -19.54
CA SER A 144 4.87 -19.16 -18.84
C SER A 144 4.49 -18.70 -17.43
N LEU A 145 4.43 -17.39 -17.19
CA LEU A 145 4.07 -16.80 -15.89
C LEU A 145 2.55 -16.61 -15.73
N ILE A 146 1.77 -16.63 -16.83
CA ILE A 146 0.30 -16.56 -16.76
C ILE A 146 -0.24 -17.82 -16.07
N GLY A 147 -1.22 -17.65 -15.18
CA GLY A 147 -1.73 -18.75 -14.35
C GLY A 147 -0.85 -19.07 -13.15
N SER A 148 0.20 -18.28 -12.86
CA SER A 148 1.12 -18.48 -11.75
C SER A 148 1.06 -17.33 -10.75
N PHE A 149 1.34 -17.62 -9.48
CA PHE A 149 1.53 -16.60 -8.42
C PHE A 149 2.70 -15.66 -8.72
N TRP A 150 3.75 -16.15 -9.37
CA TRP A 150 4.98 -15.40 -9.62
C TRP A 150 4.82 -14.23 -10.59
N VAL A 151 3.75 -14.20 -11.39
CA VAL A 151 3.45 -13.07 -12.26
C VAL A 151 3.18 -11.77 -11.50
N TYR A 152 2.79 -11.86 -10.22
CA TYR A 152 2.56 -10.70 -9.37
C TYR A 152 3.85 -10.09 -8.81
N ILE A 153 4.95 -10.84 -8.83
CA ILE A 153 6.19 -10.45 -8.15
C ILE A 153 7.32 -10.17 -9.16
N ILE A 154 7.57 -11.10 -10.09
CA ILE A 154 8.74 -11.06 -10.97
C ILE A 154 8.78 -9.80 -11.86
N PRO A 155 7.70 -9.37 -12.53
CA PRO A 155 7.75 -8.22 -13.44
C PRO A 155 8.10 -6.90 -12.76
N GLY A 156 7.76 -6.76 -11.48
CA GLY A 156 7.96 -5.55 -10.69
C GLY A 156 9.00 -5.69 -9.58
N ILE A 157 9.90 -6.70 -9.66
CA ILE A 157 10.81 -7.02 -8.56
C ILE A 157 11.79 -5.89 -8.22
N ILE A 158 12.17 -5.07 -9.19
CA ILE A 158 13.03 -3.90 -8.98
C ILE A 158 12.28 -2.65 -9.44
N GLY A 159 11.81 -1.86 -8.48
CA GLY A 159 11.28 -0.53 -8.73
C GLY A 159 12.42 0.47 -8.90
N VAL A 160 12.54 1.10 -10.07
CA VAL A 160 13.68 1.98 -10.38
C VAL A 160 13.73 3.20 -9.46
N PHE A 161 12.59 3.78 -9.09
CA PHE A 161 12.52 4.86 -8.11
C PHE A 161 13.14 4.43 -6.76
N ASN A 162 12.71 3.27 -6.23
CA ASN A 162 13.22 2.72 -4.98
C ASN A 162 14.73 2.43 -5.09
N LEU A 163 15.19 1.93 -6.24
CA LEU A 163 16.60 1.68 -6.52
C LEU A 163 17.44 2.94 -6.41
N ILE A 164 16.99 4.05 -7.03
CA ILE A 164 17.70 5.33 -6.98
C ILE A 164 17.73 5.90 -5.56
N VAL A 165 16.63 5.80 -4.82
CA VAL A 165 16.53 6.28 -3.43
C VAL A 165 17.52 5.51 -2.53
N VAL A 166 17.53 4.18 -2.60
CA VAL A 166 18.45 3.36 -1.79
C VAL A 166 19.90 3.62 -2.19
N ARG A 167 20.19 3.70 -3.48
CA ARG A 167 21.52 4.02 -3.98
C ARG A 167 22.00 5.37 -3.45
N SER A 168 21.19 6.41 -3.55
CA SER A 168 21.54 7.76 -3.06
C SER A 168 21.83 7.75 -1.56
N PHE A 169 21.10 6.95 -0.80
CA PHE A 169 21.35 6.79 0.63
C PHE A 169 22.69 6.08 0.91
N ILE A 170 23.01 5.01 0.18
CA ILE A 170 24.28 4.28 0.32
C ILE A 170 25.46 5.18 -0.08
N GLU A 171 25.33 5.98 -1.13
CA GLU A 171 26.35 6.95 -1.56
C GLU A 171 26.58 8.06 -0.54
N GLY A 172 25.63 8.33 0.34
CA GLY A 172 25.76 9.26 1.47
C GLY A 172 26.50 8.70 2.68
N LEU A 173 26.78 7.39 2.73
CA LEU A 173 27.55 6.78 3.81
C LEU A 173 29.05 7.10 3.66
N PRO A 174 29.79 7.27 4.77
CA PRO A 174 31.24 7.49 4.71
C PRO A 174 31.97 6.32 4.05
N GLU A 175 32.73 6.58 2.99
CA GLU A 175 33.48 5.54 2.26
C GLU A 175 34.54 4.88 3.15
N SER A 176 35.06 5.60 4.14
CA SER A 176 36.03 5.07 5.13
C SER A 176 35.56 3.82 5.87
N LEU A 177 34.24 3.65 6.04
CA LEU A 177 33.68 2.43 6.64
C LEU A 177 33.92 1.19 5.75
N PHE A 178 33.79 1.37 4.45
CA PHE A 178 34.00 0.30 3.47
C PHE A 178 35.49 0.03 3.22
N GLU A 179 36.30 1.08 3.24
CA GLU A 179 37.76 0.96 3.12
C GLU A 179 38.36 0.22 4.31
N SER A 180 37.99 0.58 5.53
CA SER A 180 38.44 -0.14 6.73
C SER A 180 38.07 -1.62 6.70
N ALA A 181 36.81 -1.94 6.35
CA ALA A 181 36.37 -3.32 6.24
C ALA A 181 37.12 -4.10 5.15
N ARG A 182 37.50 -3.43 4.06
CA ARG A 182 38.29 -4.07 3.00
C ARG A 182 39.73 -4.33 3.43
N ILE A 183 40.32 -3.44 4.22
CA ILE A 183 41.64 -3.66 4.84
C ILE A 183 41.59 -4.85 5.80
N ASP A 184 40.49 -5.01 6.53
CA ASP A 184 40.23 -6.16 7.42
C ASP A 184 39.90 -7.47 6.65
N GLY A 185 39.96 -7.45 5.31
CA GLY A 185 39.72 -8.62 4.47
C GLY A 185 38.24 -8.96 4.23
N ALA A 186 37.30 -8.05 4.51
CA ALA A 186 35.89 -8.28 4.27
C ALA A 186 35.57 -8.33 2.77
N GLY A 187 34.93 -9.41 2.32
CA GLY A 187 34.39 -9.50 0.97
C GLY A 187 33.10 -8.67 0.79
N GLU A 188 32.71 -8.45 -0.47
CA GLU A 188 31.56 -7.61 -0.85
C GLU A 188 30.24 -8.05 -0.18
N PHE A 189 29.96 -9.35 -0.09
CA PHE A 189 28.78 -9.85 0.62
C PHE A 189 28.82 -9.51 2.11
N THR A 190 29.98 -9.61 2.73
CA THR A 190 30.13 -9.24 4.15
C THR A 190 29.89 -7.74 4.36
N MET A 191 30.44 -6.91 3.49
CA MET A 191 30.22 -5.46 3.52
C MET A 191 28.75 -5.11 3.26
N PHE A 192 28.08 -5.79 2.33
CA PHE A 192 26.65 -5.59 2.09
C PHE A 192 25.81 -5.94 3.31
N PHE A 193 25.94 -7.19 3.84
CA PHE A 193 25.06 -7.66 4.91
C PHE A 193 25.38 -7.06 6.29
N LYS A 194 26.67 -6.84 6.59
CA LYS A 194 27.09 -6.39 7.93
C LYS A 194 27.27 -4.87 8.07
N ILE A 195 27.44 -4.15 6.97
CA ILE A 195 27.69 -2.70 7.00
C ILE A 195 26.58 -1.96 6.27
N ALA A 196 26.44 -2.16 4.97
CA ALA A 196 25.50 -1.38 4.16
C ALA A 196 24.05 -1.60 4.58
N LEU A 197 23.59 -2.83 4.65
CA LEU A 197 22.20 -3.16 4.95
C LEU A 197 21.76 -2.64 6.34
N PRO A 198 22.50 -2.84 7.45
CA PRO A 198 22.15 -2.29 8.76
C PRO A 198 22.15 -0.76 8.81
N LEU A 199 23.10 -0.09 8.18
CA LEU A 199 23.14 1.37 8.13
C LEU A 199 22.01 1.95 7.26
N CYS A 200 21.53 1.19 6.28
CA CYS A 200 20.43 1.57 5.40
C CYS A 200 19.04 1.20 5.94
N LEU A 201 18.92 0.64 7.15
CA LEU A 201 17.63 0.25 7.73
C LEU A 201 16.54 1.34 7.65
N PRO A 202 16.81 2.65 7.88
CA PRO A 202 15.76 3.67 7.76
C PRO A 202 15.19 3.78 6.34
N VAL A 203 16.03 3.78 5.31
CA VAL A 203 15.57 3.84 3.92
C VAL A 203 14.96 2.50 3.47
N ILE A 204 15.52 1.38 3.90
CA ILE A 204 14.96 0.04 3.64
C ILE A 204 13.54 -0.08 4.22
N ALA A 205 13.30 0.37 5.44
CA ALA A 205 11.98 0.37 6.04
C ALA A 205 10.99 1.25 5.26
N THR A 206 11.45 2.40 4.76
CA THR A 206 10.63 3.32 3.95
C THR A 206 10.22 2.68 2.61
N ILE A 207 11.17 2.11 1.87
CA ILE A 207 10.84 1.46 0.59
C ILE A 207 10.04 0.17 0.79
N SER A 208 10.25 -0.55 1.92
CA SER A 208 9.43 -1.72 2.26
C SER A 208 7.96 -1.34 2.41
N LEU A 209 7.69 -0.18 3.03
CA LEU A 209 6.32 0.34 3.11
C LEU A 209 5.73 0.62 1.72
N PHE A 210 6.47 1.33 0.86
CA PHE A 210 6.00 1.66 -0.48
C PHE A 210 5.68 0.40 -1.30
N VAL A 211 6.58 -0.58 -1.26
CA VAL A 211 6.38 -1.85 -1.97
C VAL A 211 5.22 -2.66 -1.36
N ALA A 212 5.12 -2.74 -0.03
CA ALA A 212 4.04 -3.46 0.64
C ALA A 212 2.66 -2.87 0.32
N VAL A 213 2.52 -1.55 0.38
CA VAL A 213 1.28 -0.86 0.02
C VAL A 213 0.95 -1.05 -1.47
N PHE A 214 1.94 -0.98 -2.34
CA PHE A 214 1.76 -1.25 -3.77
C PHE A 214 1.27 -2.69 -4.00
N GLN A 215 1.94 -3.68 -3.43
CA GLN A 215 1.58 -5.10 -3.58
C GLN A 215 0.19 -5.40 -3.01
N TRP A 216 -0.17 -4.80 -1.87
CA TRP A 216 -1.49 -4.97 -1.26
C TRP A 216 -2.62 -4.40 -2.12
N ASN A 217 -2.43 -3.22 -2.72
CA ASN A 217 -3.47 -2.51 -3.49
C ASN A 217 -3.56 -2.95 -4.95
N SER A 218 -2.61 -3.73 -5.46
CA SER A 218 -2.63 -4.15 -6.87
C SER A 218 -3.73 -5.17 -7.15
N TRP A 219 -4.57 -4.87 -8.11
CA TRP A 219 -5.67 -5.72 -8.58
C TRP A 219 -5.63 -5.97 -10.08
N PHE A 220 -5.05 -5.00 -10.84
CA PHE A 220 -5.09 -5.01 -12.29
C PHE A 220 -4.28 -6.16 -12.91
N ASP A 221 -3.19 -6.55 -12.31
CA ASP A 221 -2.39 -7.69 -12.72
C ASP A 221 -3.12 -9.03 -12.50
N VAL A 222 -3.93 -9.15 -11.44
CA VAL A 222 -4.81 -10.31 -11.25
C VAL A 222 -5.86 -10.37 -12.34
N PHE A 223 -6.50 -9.24 -12.64
CA PHE A 223 -7.45 -9.11 -13.73
C PHE A 223 -6.83 -9.49 -15.09
N LEU A 224 -5.60 -9.06 -15.34
CA LEU A 224 -4.95 -9.24 -16.63
C LEU A 224 -4.41 -10.66 -16.84
N TYR A 225 -3.77 -11.24 -15.81
CA TYR A 225 -3.01 -12.49 -15.97
C TYR A 225 -3.71 -13.73 -15.40
N ASN A 226 -4.59 -13.55 -14.41
CA ASN A 226 -5.23 -14.67 -13.69
C ASN A 226 -6.75 -14.53 -13.50
N PRO A 227 -7.52 -13.99 -14.46
CA PRO A 227 -8.95 -13.72 -14.27
C PRO A 227 -9.77 -14.98 -13.97
N SER A 228 -9.36 -16.12 -14.51
CA SER A 228 -10.07 -17.41 -14.37
C SER A 228 -9.55 -18.28 -13.21
N HIS A 229 -8.50 -17.86 -12.51
CA HIS A 229 -7.89 -18.65 -11.45
C HIS A 229 -8.34 -18.12 -10.07
N ALA A 230 -9.48 -18.60 -9.58
CA ALA A 230 -10.04 -18.18 -8.29
C ALA A 230 -9.08 -18.38 -7.11
N ASN A 231 -8.24 -19.43 -7.17
CA ASN A 231 -7.22 -19.72 -6.16
C ASN A 231 -6.05 -18.73 -6.12
N LEU A 232 -5.88 -17.90 -7.14
CA LEU A 232 -4.85 -16.86 -7.23
C LEU A 232 -5.45 -15.44 -7.15
N SER A 233 -6.74 -15.33 -6.85
CA SER A 233 -7.41 -14.04 -6.66
C SER A 233 -6.88 -13.31 -5.42
N THR A 234 -6.99 -11.97 -5.42
CA THR A 234 -6.62 -11.11 -4.28
C THR A 234 -7.85 -10.38 -3.74
N LEU A 235 -7.82 -9.97 -2.47
CA LEU A 235 -8.92 -9.21 -1.85
C LEU A 235 -9.25 -7.93 -2.63
N GLN A 236 -8.24 -7.23 -3.11
CA GLN A 236 -8.43 -6.00 -3.89
C GLN A 236 -9.12 -6.27 -5.23
N TYR A 237 -8.81 -7.40 -5.87
CA TYR A 237 -9.47 -7.79 -7.11
C TYR A 237 -10.93 -8.25 -6.86
N GLU A 238 -11.20 -8.99 -5.78
CA GLU A 238 -12.56 -9.35 -5.40
C GLU A 238 -13.41 -8.11 -5.06
N LEU A 239 -12.84 -7.15 -4.32
CA LEU A 239 -13.49 -5.86 -4.08
C LEU A 239 -13.82 -5.15 -5.40
N MET A 240 -12.87 -5.13 -6.36
CA MET A 240 -13.09 -4.48 -7.66
C MET A 240 -14.21 -5.17 -8.47
N LYS A 241 -14.31 -6.50 -8.44
CA LYS A 241 -15.43 -7.23 -9.04
C LYS A 241 -16.79 -6.84 -8.42
N ILE A 242 -16.85 -6.75 -7.10
CA ILE A 242 -18.08 -6.33 -6.40
C ILE A 242 -18.45 -4.89 -6.77
N LEU A 243 -17.48 -3.98 -6.88
CA LEU A 243 -17.70 -2.59 -7.30
C LEU A 243 -18.27 -2.52 -8.73
N GLN A 244 -17.71 -3.28 -9.66
CA GLN A 244 -18.18 -3.32 -11.05
C GLN A 244 -19.58 -3.91 -11.16
N ASN A 245 -19.86 -5.01 -10.46
CA ASN A 245 -21.16 -5.65 -10.47
C ASN A 245 -22.25 -4.78 -9.83
N SER A 246 -21.93 -4.05 -8.75
CA SER A 246 -22.88 -3.14 -8.10
C SER A 246 -23.25 -1.96 -9.01
N ASN A 247 -22.30 -1.41 -9.76
CA ASN A 247 -22.56 -0.34 -10.72
C ASN A 247 -23.41 -0.83 -11.91
N ALA A 248 -23.17 -2.05 -12.40
CA ALA A 248 -23.98 -2.66 -13.44
C ALA A 248 -25.44 -2.91 -12.98
N SER A 249 -25.64 -3.32 -11.74
CA SER A 249 -26.99 -3.53 -11.16
C SER A 249 -27.76 -2.22 -11.00
N ILE A 250 -27.09 -1.12 -10.65
CA ILE A 250 -27.71 0.20 -10.55
C ILE A 250 -28.12 0.71 -11.94
N SER A 251 -27.28 0.52 -12.95
CA SER A 251 -27.55 0.99 -14.32
C SER A 251 -28.64 0.19 -15.04
N SER A 252 -28.86 -1.08 -14.65
CA SER A 252 -29.87 -1.96 -15.25
C SER A 252 -31.25 -1.91 -14.57
N GLY A 253 -31.45 -1.08 -13.55
CA GLY A 253 -32.72 -0.99 -12.82
C GLY A 253 -33.04 -2.20 -11.92
N SER A 254 -32.18 -3.23 -11.93
CA SER A 254 -32.41 -4.49 -11.18
C SER A 254 -32.25 -4.31 -9.66
N ALA A 255 -31.77 -3.16 -9.18
CA ALA A 255 -31.76 -2.82 -7.76
C ALA A 255 -33.19 -2.70 -7.20
N ALA A 256 -34.15 -2.22 -8.00
CA ALA A 256 -35.56 -2.16 -7.64
C ALA A 256 -36.18 -3.57 -7.56
N ASP A 257 -35.79 -4.48 -8.45
CA ASP A 257 -36.27 -5.87 -8.46
C ASP A 257 -35.72 -6.70 -7.29
N ALA A 258 -34.48 -6.43 -6.86
CA ALA A 258 -33.90 -7.03 -5.66
C ALA A 258 -34.65 -6.54 -4.40
N PHE A 259 -35.04 -5.26 -4.35
CA PHE A 259 -35.84 -4.70 -3.27
C PHE A 259 -37.26 -5.28 -3.22
N THR A 260 -37.89 -5.51 -4.38
CA THR A 260 -39.23 -6.08 -4.46
C THR A 260 -39.24 -7.55 -4.04
N ARG A 261 -38.18 -8.32 -4.31
CA ARG A 261 -38.03 -9.69 -3.84
C ARG A 261 -37.83 -9.78 -2.32
N SER A 262 -37.23 -8.81 -1.69
CA SER A 262 -37.04 -8.77 -0.23
C SER A 262 -38.33 -8.46 0.54
N GLN A 263 -39.36 -7.86 -0.10
CA GLN A 263 -40.66 -7.61 0.52
C GLN A 263 -41.63 -8.83 0.51
N GLY A 264 -41.28 -9.90 -0.21
CA GLY A 264 -42.20 -11.03 -0.48
C GLY A 264 -42.11 -12.22 0.44
N GLY A 265 -41.45 -12.18 1.58
CA GLY A 265 -41.53 -13.30 2.52
C GLY A 265 -40.26 -13.64 3.27
N SER A 266 -40.42 -13.76 4.56
CA SER A 266 -39.53 -14.25 5.62
C SER A 266 -38.37 -13.34 6.02
N THR A 267 -38.22 -13.18 7.31
CA THR A 267 -37.16 -12.55 8.11
C THR A 267 -35.77 -13.19 7.91
N SER A 268 -35.38 -13.50 6.67
CA SER A 268 -34.01 -13.91 6.38
C SER A 268 -33.16 -12.65 6.17
N GLU A 269 -32.11 -12.53 6.94
CA GLU A 269 -31.09 -11.48 6.84
C GLU A 269 -30.65 -11.32 5.38
N VAL A 270 -31.01 -10.18 4.79
CA VAL A 270 -30.75 -9.90 3.37
C VAL A 270 -29.43 -9.17 3.27
N VAL A 271 -28.57 -9.60 2.37
CA VAL A 271 -27.30 -8.92 2.08
C VAL A 271 -27.44 -8.16 0.75
N THR A 272 -27.08 -6.90 0.75
CA THR A 272 -27.10 -6.06 -0.46
C THR A 272 -25.70 -5.85 -1.04
N PRO A 273 -25.57 -5.62 -2.36
CA PRO A 273 -24.26 -5.29 -2.94
C PRO A 273 -23.58 -4.09 -2.27
N THR A 274 -24.38 -3.12 -1.79
CA THR A 274 -23.87 -1.92 -1.10
C THR A 274 -23.28 -2.26 0.26
N SER A 275 -23.94 -3.10 1.07
CA SER A 275 -23.46 -3.50 2.38
C SER A 275 -22.21 -4.39 2.30
N VAL A 276 -22.19 -5.34 1.36
CA VAL A 276 -21.00 -6.18 1.09
C VAL A 276 -19.82 -5.32 0.63
N ARG A 277 -20.06 -4.37 -0.27
CA ARG A 277 -19.02 -3.43 -0.72
C ARG A 277 -18.44 -2.64 0.44
N ALA A 278 -19.29 -2.12 1.33
CA ALA A 278 -18.85 -1.36 2.49
C ALA A 278 -18.00 -2.23 3.44
N ALA A 279 -18.47 -3.44 3.77
CA ALA A 279 -17.74 -4.40 4.60
C ALA A 279 -16.39 -4.79 3.98
N MET A 280 -16.35 -5.12 2.69
CA MET A 280 -15.13 -5.44 1.96
C MET A 280 -14.15 -4.27 1.93
N THR A 281 -14.64 -3.03 1.73
CA THR A 281 -13.78 -1.84 1.75
C THR A 281 -13.09 -1.66 3.08
N ILE A 282 -13.80 -1.87 4.20
CA ILE A 282 -13.20 -1.81 5.54
C ILE A 282 -12.19 -2.94 5.75
N ILE A 283 -12.53 -4.19 5.39
CA ILE A 283 -11.62 -5.34 5.52
C ILE A 283 -10.32 -5.11 4.75
N VAL A 284 -10.40 -4.63 3.52
CA VAL A 284 -9.23 -4.38 2.67
C VAL A 284 -8.39 -3.21 3.18
N SER A 285 -9.02 -2.19 3.78
CA SER A 285 -8.32 -1.00 4.31
C SER A 285 -7.65 -1.25 5.67
N LEU A 286 -8.20 -2.16 6.47
CA LEU A 286 -7.77 -2.39 7.85
C LEU A 286 -6.27 -2.71 8.00
N PRO A 287 -5.67 -3.62 7.22
CA PRO A 287 -4.24 -3.94 7.34
C PRO A 287 -3.34 -2.73 7.10
N ILE A 288 -3.67 -1.86 6.14
CA ILE A 288 -2.91 -0.64 5.87
C ILE A 288 -2.98 0.31 7.07
N ILE A 289 -4.19 0.52 7.61
CA ILE A 289 -4.42 1.38 8.77
C ILE A 289 -3.65 0.86 9.99
N CYS A 290 -3.63 -0.45 10.21
CA CYS A 290 -2.92 -1.07 11.34
C CYS A 290 -1.40 -0.98 11.20
N VAL A 291 -0.86 -1.15 10.00
CA VAL A 291 0.59 -1.17 9.75
C VAL A 291 1.18 0.24 9.71
N TYR A 292 0.42 1.24 9.25
CA TYR A 292 0.91 2.62 9.07
C TYR A 292 1.56 3.24 10.33
N PRO A 293 1.00 3.19 11.55
CA PRO A 293 1.59 3.80 12.74
C PRO A 293 2.97 3.22 13.10
N PHE A 294 3.19 1.92 12.82
CA PHE A 294 4.48 1.27 13.08
C PHE A 294 5.57 1.77 12.13
N LEU A 295 5.20 2.10 10.90
CA LEU A 295 6.13 2.53 9.86
C LEU A 295 6.35 4.05 9.86
N GLN A 296 5.38 4.84 10.34
CA GLN A 296 5.45 6.30 10.41
C GLN A 296 6.71 6.80 11.13
N LYS A 297 7.13 6.13 12.21
CA LYS A 297 8.33 6.50 12.98
C LYS A 297 9.63 6.40 12.17
N TYR A 298 9.69 5.50 11.19
CA TYR A 298 10.85 5.35 10.31
C TYR A 298 10.81 6.35 9.17
N PHE A 299 9.63 6.64 8.65
CA PHE A 299 9.39 7.59 7.57
C PHE A 299 9.80 9.02 7.96
N VAL A 300 9.38 9.48 9.14
CA VAL A 300 9.74 10.83 9.64
C VAL A 300 11.26 11.00 9.82
N LYS A 301 11.96 9.93 10.25
CA LYS A 301 13.42 9.97 10.40
C LYS A 301 14.17 9.86 9.06
N GLY A 302 13.65 9.09 8.10
CA GLY A 302 14.29 8.88 6.80
C GLY A 302 14.28 10.12 5.91
N LEU A 303 13.17 10.86 5.90
CA LEU A 303 13.05 12.08 5.08
C LEU A 303 13.90 13.25 5.59
N THR A 304 14.13 13.34 6.89
CA THR A 304 14.91 14.43 7.48
C THR A 304 16.42 14.26 7.27
N LEU A 305 16.92 13.04 7.10
CA LEU A 305 18.36 12.78 6.86
C LEU A 305 18.80 13.15 5.43
N GLY A 306 17.88 13.17 4.45
CA GLY A 306 18.17 13.61 3.08
C GLY A 306 18.03 15.12 2.85
N GLY A 307 17.39 15.85 3.78
CA GLY A 307 17.06 17.27 3.64
C GLY A 307 18.01 18.24 4.36
N VAL A 308 18.89 17.76 5.22
CA VAL A 308 19.83 18.63 5.95
C VAL A 308 21.24 18.43 5.42
N LYS A 309 21.52 19.05 4.27
CA LYS A 309 22.86 19.53 3.90
C LYS A 309 22.84 21.03 4.14
N GLY A 310 23.21 21.42 5.33
CA GLY A 310 23.51 22.78 5.73
C GLY A 310 24.59 22.76 6.75
#